data_847c947a9a698cf0621f9f4c28248df6
#
_entry.id   847c947a9a698cf0621f9f4c28248df6
#
_cell.length_a   1.000
_cell.length_b   1.000
_cell.length_c   1.000
_cell.angle_alpha   90.00
_cell.angle_beta   90.00
_cell.angle_gamma   90.00
#
_symmetry.space_group_name_H-M   'P 1'
#
loop_
_entity.id
_entity.type
_entity.pdbx_description
1 polymer ?
#
loop_
_entity_poly.entity_id
_entity_poly.type
_entity_poly.pdbx_seq_one_letter_code
_entity_poly.pdbx_strand_id
1 'polypeptide(L)'
;MVRYSVMWKFKPSDGRTPKETAEDVKERYESLKGLIPGLIDIEVGVNRNDSATTYDAIMIADFESWKALADDKADTMRENVREYADRLAESRVRVEYER
;
A
#
# COMPACT_ATOMS: atom_id res chain seq x y z
N MET A 1 8.28 -8.25 -15.34
CA MET A 1 7.28 -7.73 -14.41
C MET A 1 7.99 -7.14 -13.21
N VAL A 2 7.49 -6.01 -12.72
CA VAL A 2 8.09 -5.31 -11.58
C VAL A 2 7.15 -5.42 -10.39
N ARG A 3 7.67 -5.80 -9.24
CA ARG A 3 6.90 -5.86 -8.00
C ARG A 3 7.29 -4.73 -7.07
N TYR A 4 6.30 -4.02 -6.58
CA TYR A 4 6.40 -2.98 -5.57
C TYR A 4 5.79 -3.54 -4.27
N SER A 5 6.56 -3.51 -3.19
CA SER A 5 6.08 -3.98 -1.89
C SER A 5 6.32 -2.88 -0.86
N VAL A 6 5.30 -2.59 -0.06
CA VAL A 6 5.41 -1.62 1.02
C VAL A 6 4.72 -2.15 2.26
N MET A 7 5.32 -1.91 3.41
CA MET A 7 4.73 -2.26 4.70
C MET A 7 4.58 -1.00 5.53
N TRP A 8 3.49 -0.92 6.26
CA TRP A 8 3.20 0.20 7.15
C TRP A 8 2.99 -0.26 8.58
N LYS A 9 3.44 0.57 9.50
CA LYS A 9 3.01 0.53 10.87
C LYS A 9 2.24 1.82 11.11
N PHE A 10 0.97 1.71 11.51
CA PHE A 10 0.12 2.87 11.68
C PHE A 10 0.08 3.32 13.13
N LYS A 11 -0.05 4.63 13.33
CA LYS A 11 -0.28 5.19 14.65
C LYS A 11 -1.78 5.23 14.94
N PRO A 12 -2.20 5.11 16.21
CA PRO A 12 -3.60 5.32 16.57
C PRO A 12 -4.00 6.74 16.17
N SER A 13 -5.18 6.91 15.58
CA SER A 13 -5.61 8.21 15.07
C SER A 13 -7.14 8.29 15.04
N ASP A 14 -7.67 9.43 15.47
CA ASP A 14 -9.11 9.73 15.40
C ASP A 14 -10.01 8.61 15.97
N GLY A 15 -9.58 8.01 17.07
CA GLY A 15 -10.33 6.93 17.70
C GLY A 15 -10.24 5.60 16.98
N ARG A 16 -9.40 5.49 15.94
CA ARG A 16 -9.18 4.24 15.20
C ARG A 16 -7.94 3.52 15.72
N THR A 17 -8.04 2.19 15.77
CA THR A 17 -6.87 1.36 16.03
C THR A 17 -6.04 1.25 14.75
N PRO A 18 -4.75 0.90 14.85
CA PRO A 18 -3.93 0.63 13.66
C PRO A 18 -4.56 -0.43 12.73
N LYS A 19 -5.22 -1.43 13.29
CA LYS A 19 -5.89 -2.46 12.49
C LYS A 19 -7.05 -1.89 11.68
N GLU A 20 -7.85 -1.02 12.28
CA GLU A 20 -8.95 -0.38 11.57
C GLU A 20 -8.43 0.51 10.44
N THR A 21 -7.34 1.22 10.67
CA THR A 21 -6.68 2.01 9.63
C THR A 21 -6.17 1.11 8.51
N ALA A 22 -5.56 -0.03 8.86
CA ALA A 22 -5.08 -0.99 7.87
C ALA A 22 -6.20 -1.53 6.98
N GLU A 23 -7.37 -1.82 7.55
CA GLU A 23 -8.52 -2.28 6.79
C GLU A 23 -9.02 -1.21 5.81
N ASP A 24 -9.03 0.05 6.22
CA ASP A 24 -9.42 1.16 5.35
C ASP A 24 -8.41 1.37 4.23
N VAL A 25 -7.13 1.30 4.54
CA VAL A 25 -6.05 1.41 3.54
C VAL A 25 -6.17 0.26 2.52
N LYS A 26 -6.47 -0.96 2.97
CA LYS A 26 -6.70 -2.10 2.10
C LYS A 26 -7.82 -1.80 1.10
N GLU A 27 -8.95 -1.34 1.57
CA GLU A 27 -10.09 -1.04 0.71
C GLU A 27 -9.75 0.02 -0.33
N ARG A 28 -9.07 1.08 0.09
CA ARG A 28 -8.70 2.17 -0.81
C ARG A 28 -7.72 1.74 -1.89
N TYR A 29 -6.68 0.98 -1.54
CA TYR A 29 -5.70 0.52 -2.52
C TYR A 29 -6.30 -0.52 -3.46
N GLU A 30 -7.06 -1.47 -2.94
CA GLU A 30 -7.63 -2.52 -3.79
C GLU A 30 -8.69 -1.97 -4.75
N SER A 31 -9.30 -0.84 -4.43
CA SER A 31 -10.24 -0.17 -5.34
C SER A 31 -9.56 0.38 -6.59
N LEU A 32 -8.24 0.50 -6.61
CA LEU A 32 -7.50 0.99 -7.77
C LEU A 32 -7.28 -0.10 -8.83
N LYS A 33 -7.57 -1.34 -8.50
CA LYS A 33 -7.39 -2.45 -9.44
C LYS A 33 -8.24 -2.22 -10.69
N GLY A 34 -7.60 -2.33 -11.86
CA GLY A 34 -8.27 -2.12 -13.13
C GLY A 34 -8.40 -0.65 -13.54
N LEU A 35 -8.00 0.29 -12.71
CA LEU A 35 -8.12 1.72 -12.99
C LEU A 35 -6.80 2.38 -13.39
N ILE A 36 -5.67 1.72 -13.15
CA ILE A 36 -4.35 2.29 -13.41
C ILE A 36 -3.67 1.53 -14.54
N PRO A 37 -3.32 2.21 -15.66
CA PRO A 37 -2.63 1.56 -16.77
C PRO A 37 -1.31 0.95 -16.32
N GLY A 38 -1.04 -0.28 -16.76
CA GLY A 38 0.19 -1.00 -16.43
C GLY A 38 0.23 -1.68 -15.08
N LEU A 39 -0.77 -1.44 -14.24
CA LEU A 39 -0.93 -2.16 -12.97
C LEU A 39 -1.61 -3.50 -13.27
N ILE A 40 -0.89 -4.60 -13.04
CA ILE A 40 -1.38 -5.95 -13.32
C ILE A 40 -2.25 -6.45 -12.18
N ASP A 41 -1.77 -6.28 -10.94
CA ASP A 41 -2.49 -6.72 -9.75
C ASP A 41 -2.05 -5.90 -8.55
N ILE A 42 -2.93 -5.81 -7.56
CA ILE A 42 -2.65 -5.13 -6.30
C ILE A 42 -3.40 -5.84 -5.18
N GLU A 43 -2.71 -6.06 -4.08
CA GLU A 43 -3.27 -6.74 -2.92
C GLU A 43 -2.76 -6.06 -1.66
N VAL A 44 -3.60 -5.90 -0.66
CA VAL A 44 -3.18 -5.45 0.66
C VAL A 44 -3.53 -6.52 1.68
N GLY A 45 -2.52 -6.98 2.41
CA GLY A 45 -2.70 -7.92 3.52
C GLY A 45 -2.70 -7.16 4.84
N VAL A 46 -3.67 -7.46 5.69
CA VAL A 46 -3.75 -6.90 7.03
C VAL A 46 -3.20 -7.90 8.02
N ASN A 47 -2.27 -7.46 8.87
CA ASN A 47 -1.64 -8.35 9.85
C ASN A 47 -2.66 -8.89 10.85
N ARG A 48 -2.56 -10.17 11.15
CA ARG A 48 -3.44 -10.85 12.12
C ARG A 48 -2.69 -11.48 13.29
N ASN A 49 -1.37 -11.38 13.29
CA ASN A 49 -0.53 -12.01 14.31
C ASN A 49 0.33 -10.95 14.98
N ASP A 50 -0.29 -10.14 15.82
CA ASP A 50 0.35 -9.00 16.46
C ASP A 50 1.46 -9.43 17.42
N SER A 51 2.60 -8.74 17.28
CA SER A 51 3.71 -8.83 18.20
C SER A 51 4.49 -7.52 18.15
N ALA A 52 5.50 -7.38 18.99
CA ALA A 52 6.31 -6.17 19.04
C ALA A 52 7.09 -5.91 17.72
N THR A 53 7.25 -6.93 16.88
CA THR A 53 8.05 -6.83 15.66
C THR A 53 7.21 -6.84 14.38
N THR A 54 5.88 -6.97 14.46
CA THR A 54 5.03 -7.01 13.28
C THR A 54 4.59 -5.61 12.85
N TYR A 55 4.47 -5.41 11.54
CA TYR A 55 3.83 -4.24 10.96
C TYR A 55 2.34 -4.52 10.79
N ASP A 56 1.56 -3.50 10.45
CA ASP A 56 0.10 -3.60 10.43
C ASP A 56 -0.46 -4.05 9.10
N ALA A 57 0.21 -3.71 8.00
CA ALA A 57 -0.25 -4.06 6.67
C ALA A 57 0.89 -4.12 5.67
N ILE A 58 0.69 -4.91 4.63
CA ILE A 58 1.59 -4.96 3.46
C ILE A 58 0.77 -4.76 2.20
N MET A 59 1.29 -3.95 1.26
CA MET A 59 0.75 -3.87 -0.09
C MET A 59 1.74 -4.51 -1.05
N ILE A 60 1.24 -5.33 -1.96
CA ILE A 60 2.01 -5.93 -3.04
C ILE A 60 1.31 -5.54 -4.34
N ALA A 61 2.03 -4.85 -5.22
CA ALA A 61 1.51 -4.43 -6.51
C ALA A 61 2.46 -4.88 -7.62
N ASP A 62 1.92 -5.48 -8.67
CA ASP A 62 2.69 -5.93 -9.83
C ASP A 62 2.42 -5.01 -11.01
N PHE A 63 3.49 -4.57 -11.67
CA PHE A 63 3.45 -3.67 -12.82
C PHE A 63 4.10 -4.33 -14.03
N GLU A 64 3.67 -3.94 -15.23
CA GLU A 64 4.22 -4.46 -16.47
C GLU A 64 5.70 -4.12 -16.65
N SER A 65 6.13 -2.96 -16.17
CA SER A 65 7.47 -2.44 -16.38
C SER A 65 7.84 -1.38 -15.35
N TRP A 66 9.11 -0.99 -15.33
CA TRP A 66 9.57 0.14 -14.51
C TRP A 66 8.88 1.44 -14.91
N LYS A 67 8.61 1.61 -16.21
CA LYS A 67 7.90 2.79 -16.70
C LYS A 67 6.48 2.84 -16.16
N ALA A 68 5.79 1.70 -16.16
CA ALA A 68 4.43 1.62 -15.62
C ALA A 68 4.40 1.98 -14.13
N LEU A 69 5.40 1.52 -13.36
CA LEU A 69 5.51 1.88 -11.96
C LEU A 69 5.76 3.39 -11.79
N ALA A 70 6.62 3.97 -12.61
CA ALA A 70 6.89 5.41 -12.55
C ALA A 70 5.64 6.23 -12.88
N ASP A 71 4.88 5.79 -13.89
CA ASP A 71 3.63 6.44 -14.27
C ASP A 71 2.59 6.33 -13.15
N ASP A 72 2.53 5.19 -12.46
CA ASP A 72 1.64 4.98 -11.31
C ASP A 72 1.96 5.98 -10.20
N LYS A 73 3.23 6.22 -9.92
CA LYS A 73 3.64 7.15 -8.86
C LYS A 73 3.20 8.58 -9.16
N ALA A 74 2.96 8.90 -10.43
CA ALA A 74 2.49 10.22 -10.87
C ALA A 74 0.97 10.27 -11.03
N ASP A 75 0.26 9.15 -10.89
CA ASP A 75 -1.20 9.10 -11.05
C ASP A 75 -1.89 9.75 -9.85
N THR A 76 -2.84 10.64 -10.14
CA THR A 76 -3.52 11.42 -9.09
C THR A 76 -4.32 10.57 -8.13
N MET A 77 -5.03 9.55 -8.62
CA MET A 77 -5.80 8.65 -7.76
C MET A 77 -4.88 7.87 -6.82
N ARG A 78 -3.78 7.38 -7.36
CA ARG A 78 -2.77 6.64 -6.61
C ARG A 78 -2.10 7.54 -5.56
N GLU A 79 -1.80 8.78 -5.94
CA GLU A 79 -1.22 9.78 -5.06
C GLU A 79 -2.12 10.08 -3.86
N ASN A 80 -3.42 10.24 -4.07
CA ASN A 80 -4.36 10.52 -3.00
C ASN A 80 -4.42 9.40 -1.97
N VAL A 81 -4.41 8.15 -2.43
CA VAL A 81 -4.41 7.00 -1.51
C VAL A 81 -3.09 6.91 -0.76
N ARG A 82 -1.97 7.14 -1.44
CA ARG A 82 -0.65 7.13 -0.83
C ARG A 82 -0.54 8.19 0.27
N GLU A 83 -0.98 9.40 -0.01
CA GLU A 83 -0.94 10.47 0.99
C GLU A 83 -1.77 10.13 2.22
N TYR A 84 -2.94 9.55 2.01
CA TYR A 84 -3.79 9.12 3.11
C TYR A 84 -3.07 8.10 4.00
N ALA A 85 -2.50 7.06 3.42
CA ALA A 85 -1.79 6.02 4.16
C ALA A 85 -0.53 6.57 4.84
N ASP A 86 0.25 7.39 4.14
CA ASP A 86 1.50 7.93 4.67
C ASP A 86 1.27 8.88 5.84
N ARG A 87 0.18 9.65 5.79
CA ARG A 87 -0.17 10.57 6.87
C ARG A 87 -0.45 9.83 8.18
N LEU A 88 -0.99 8.61 8.08
CA LEU A 88 -1.36 7.80 9.24
C LEU A 88 -0.25 6.83 9.66
N ALA A 89 0.82 6.74 8.90
CA ALA A 89 1.91 5.81 9.17
C ALA A 89 2.88 6.35 10.22
N GLU A 90 3.21 5.50 11.19
CA GLU A 90 4.32 5.73 12.10
C GLU A 90 5.62 5.36 11.43
N SER A 91 5.59 4.30 10.62
CA SER A 91 6.75 3.79 9.90
C SER A 91 6.31 3.19 8.58
N ARG A 92 7.17 3.32 7.56
CA ARG A 92 6.91 2.80 6.23
C ARG A 92 8.22 2.32 5.62
N VAL A 93 8.21 1.09 5.10
CA VAL A 93 9.37 0.51 4.40
C VAL A 93 8.90 -0.09 3.09
N ARG A 94 9.77 -0.09 2.07
CA ARG A 94 9.39 -0.61 0.75
C ARG A 94 10.56 -1.28 0.05
N VAL A 95 10.23 -2.16 -0.89
CA VAL A 95 11.18 -2.81 -1.80
C VAL A 95 10.55 -2.85 -3.18
N GLU A 96 11.32 -2.53 -4.20
CA GLU A 96 10.90 -2.59 -5.60
C GLU A 96 11.90 -3.48 -6.35
N TYR A 97 11.40 -4.51 -7.04
CA TYR A 97 12.29 -5.46 -7.71
C TYR A 97 11.65 -6.10 -8.94
N GLU A 98 12.48 -6.65 -9.80
CA GLU A 98 12.00 -7.39 -10.97
C GLU A 98 11.76 -8.85 -10.64
N ARG A 99 10.70 -9.37 -11.22
CA ARG A 99 10.33 -10.76 -11.08
C ARG A 99 10.61 -11.52 -12.36
#